data_cd6142ea4ce75d979bd1f2ba871ecb2b
#
_entry.id   cd6142ea4ce75d979bd1f2ba871ecb2b
#
_cell.length_a   1.000
_cell.length_b   1.000
_cell.length_c   1.000
_cell.angle_alpha   90.00
_cell.angle_beta   90.00
_cell.angle_gamma   90.00
#
_symmetry.space_group_name_H-M   'P 1'
#
loop_
_entity.id
_entity.type
_entity.pdbx_description
1 polymer ?
#
loop_
_entity_poly.entity_id
_entity_poly.type
_entity_poly.pdbx_seq_one_letter_code
_entity_poly.pdbx_strand_id
1 'polypeptide(L)'
;MFLLTSVLIAIWFERRVVGIMQLRPGPNVHGPFGLLQSLADAMKLLVKEDITVKAADKLVYILAPMIAVLCSLLVYAVIPFGPEVSIFGVVTPLQLTDFPVAVLYILACASVGVYGIVLGGWSSNSTYPLLGGVRSTAQVISYELAMGLSLVSVFIMAGSMSTSQIVDSQTSVWWFLPLLPAFVIYVISMVGETNRLPFDLPEAEASSSAATPPSTRR
;
A
#
# COMPACT_ATOMS: atom_id res chain seq x y z
N MET A 1 9.41 14.77 1.58
CA MET A 1 10.68 14.25 2.12
C MET A 1 10.48 13.28 3.27
N PHE A 2 9.77 13.66 4.36
CA PHE A 2 9.57 12.80 5.53
C PHE A 2 8.99 11.40 5.16
N LEU A 3 7.93 11.34 4.36
CA LEU A 3 7.31 10.07 3.92
C LEU A 3 8.26 9.18 3.12
N LEU A 4 9.02 9.76 2.18
CA LEU A 4 9.98 9.00 1.39
C LEU A 4 11.10 8.41 2.27
N THR A 5 11.59 9.19 3.24
CA THR A 5 12.61 8.72 4.17
C THR A 5 12.06 7.61 5.08
N SER A 6 10.84 7.75 5.59
CA SER A 6 10.21 6.72 6.43
C SER A 6 9.99 5.41 5.68
N VAL A 7 9.60 5.46 4.41
CA VAL A 7 9.45 4.26 3.55
C VAL A 7 10.80 3.57 3.34
N LEU A 8 11.87 4.31 3.06
CA LEU A 8 13.22 3.72 2.89
C LEU A 8 13.68 3.00 4.16
N ILE A 9 13.44 3.60 5.33
CA ILE A 9 13.78 2.99 6.63
C ILE A 9 12.88 1.77 6.89
N ALA A 10 11.60 1.85 6.60
CA ALA A 10 10.66 0.73 6.78
C ALA A 10 11.05 -0.49 5.93
N ILE A 11 11.41 -0.28 4.66
CA ILE A 11 11.86 -1.36 3.77
C ILE A 11 13.16 -2.00 4.28
N TRP A 12 14.12 -1.18 4.76
CA TRP A 12 15.34 -1.69 5.36
C TRP A 12 15.06 -2.52 6.60
N PHE A 13 14.19 -2.03 7.50
CA PHE A 13 13.81 -2.72 8.73
C PHE A 13 13.13 -4.05 8.43
N GLU A 14 12.17 -4.08 7.51
CA GLU A 14 11.46 -5.27 7.06
C GLU A 14 12.44 -6.34 6.55
N ARG A 15 13.33 -5.99 5.63
CA ARG A 15 14.32 -6.91 5.06
C ARG A 15 15.27 -7.47 6.13
N ARG A 16 15.60 -6.68 7.13
CA ARG A 16 16.46 -7.12 8.24
C ARG A 16 15.75 -8.08 9.16
N VAL A 17 14.51 -7.79 9.54
CA VAL A 17 13.68 -8.66 10.40
C VAL A 17 13.42 -9.99 9.70
N VAL A 18 12.98 -9.97 8.45
CA VAL A 18 12.75 -11.19 7.65
C VAL A 18 14.05 -11.99 7.49
N GLY A 19 15.18 -11.33 7.28
CA GLY A 19 16.48 -12.00 7.23
C GLY A 19 16.81 -12.75 8.52
N ILE A 20 16.63 -12.13 9.68
CA ILE A 20 16.84 -12.77 10.99
C ILE A 20 15.88 -13.95 11.18
N MET A 21 14.61 -13.80 10.83
CA MET A 21 13.62 -14.89 10.92
C MET A 21 13.99 -16.09 10.03
N GLN A 22 14.64 -15.83 8.88
CA GLN A 22 15.10 -16.86 7.94
C GLN A 22 16.53 -17.36 8.24
N LEU A 23 17.14 -16.97 9.37
CA LEU A 23 18.52 -17.34 9.77
C LEU A 23 19.58 -16.92 8.72
N ARG A 24 19.35 -15.81 8.00
CA ARG A 24 20.30 -15.23 7.04
C ARG A 24 20.61 -13.77 7.39
N PRO A 25 21.84 -13.29 7.09
CA PRO A 25 22.15 -11.89 7.28
C PRO A 25 21.26 -11.02 6.36
N GLY A 26 20.65 -9.98 6.93
CA GLY A 26 19.97 -8.95 6.15
C GLY A 26 20.94 -8.09 5.33
N PRO A 27 20.49 -6.99 4.70
CA PRO A 27 21.34 -6.11 3.91
C PRO A 27 22.48 -5.52 4.76
N ASN A 28 23.74 -5.77 4.35
CA ASN A 28 24.94 -5.35 5.09
C ASN A 28 25.95 -4.56 4.24
N VAL A 29 25.80 -4.51 2.90
CA VAL A 29 26.86 -4.10 1.99
C VAL A 29 26.93 -2.57 1.77
N HIS A 30 25.78 -1.89 1.68
CA HIS A 30 25.72 -0.47 1.37
C HIS A 30 25.46 0.38 2.62
N GLY A 31 26.47 1.14 3.05
CA GLY A 31 26.42 2.03 4.23
C GLY A 31 26.46 1.30 5.57
N PRO A 32 26.46 2.04 6.69
CA PRO A 32 26.46 1.43 8.01
C PRO A 32 25.20 0.58 8.21
N PHE A 33 25.41 -0.70 8.54
CA PHE A 33 24.35 -1.70 8.70
C PHE A 33 23.43 -1.90 7.49
N GLY A 34 23.85 -1.51 6.27
CA GLY A 34 23.05 -1.66 5.05
C GLY A 34 21.90 -0.64 4.91
N LEU A 35 21.91 0.47 5.64
CA LEU A 35 20.86 1.50 5.59
C LEU A 35 20.68 2.12 4.19
N LEU A 36 21.77 2.27 3.45
CA LEU A 36 21.74 2.84 2.09
C LEU A 36 21.30 1.85 1.01
N GLN A 37 21.04 0.58 1.36
CA GLN A 37 20.61 -0.42 0.41
C GLN A 37 19.26 -0.06 -0.25
N SER A 38 18.30 0.42 0.53
CA SER A 38 16.99 0.84 0.00
C SER A 38 17.12 2.01 -0.97
N LEU A 39 18.03 2.94 -0.71
CA LEU A 39 18.32 4.06 -1.61
C LEU A 39 19.01 3.56 -2.90
N ALA A 40 19.97 2.65 -2.79
CA ALA A 40 20.64 2.07 -3.94
C ALA A 40 19.66 1.30 -4.84
N ASP A 41 18.70 0.58 -4.25
CA ASP A 41 17.64 -0.11 -4.98
C ASP A 41 16.69 0.88 -5.69
N ALA A 42 16.34 1.99 -5.05
CA ALA A 42 15.55 3.04 -5.67
C ALA A 42 16.27 3.69 -6.86
N MET A 43 17.56 4.02 -6.70
CA MET A 43 18.38 4.57 -7.79
C MET A 43 18.53 3.58 -8.95
N LYS A 44 18.71 2.29 -8.65
CA LYS A 44 18.77 1.24 -9.67
C LYS A 44 17.48 1.16 -10.49
N LEU A 45 16.31 1.29 -9.84
CA LEU A 45 15.03 1.27 -10.54
C LEU A 45 14.84 2.49 -11.45
N LEU A 46 15.31 3.68 -11.03
CA LEU A 46 15.23 4.90 -11.84
C LEU A 46 16.12 4.87 -13.10
N VAL A 47 17.25 4.16 -13.04
CA VAL A 47 18.22 4.07 -14.16
C VAL A 47 17.93 2.85 -15.05
N LYS A 48 17.08 1.93 -14.62
CA LYS A 48 16.75 0.73 -15.38
C LYS A 48 15.96 1.07 -16.64
N GLU A 49 16.30 0.39 -17.75
CA GLU A 49 15.58 0.53 -19.01
C GLU A 49 14.09 0.18 -18.87
N ASP A 50 13.25 1.00 -19.45
CA ASP A 50 11.79 0.78 -19.51
C ASP A 50 11.46 -0.25 -20.60
N ILE A 51 10.76 -1.31 -20.22
CA ILE A 51 10.38 -2.40 -21.11
C ILE A 51 8.88 -2.29 -21.39
N THR A 52 8.53 -1.85 -22.58
CA THR A 52 7.13 -1.84 -23.04
C THR A 52 6.84 -3.06 -23.90
N VAL A 53 5.75 -3.78 -23.61
CA VAL A 53 5.29 -4.91 -24.39
C VAL A 53 4.78 -4.41 -25.75
N LYS A 54 5.30 -4.96 -26.88
CA LYS A 54 4.93 -4.51 -28.23
C LYS A 54 3.43 -4.66 -28.56
N ALA A 55 2.78 -5.66 -27.98
CA ALA A 55 1.36 -5.95 -28.20
C ALA A 55 0.42 -5.18 -27.25
N ALA A 56 0.96 -4.43 -26.29
CA ALA A 56 0.18 -3.71 -25.31
C ALA A 56 -0.45 -2.44 -25.90
N ASP A 57 -1.66 -2.12 -25.43
CA ASP A 57 -2.27 -0.80 -25.66
C ASP A 57 -1.52 0.24 -24.81
N LYS A 58 -0.67 1.04 -25.47
CA LYS A 58 0.24 1.98 -24.81
C LYS A 58 -0.47 3.02 -23.96
N LEU A 59 -1.65 3.48 -24.38
CA LEU A 59 -2.39 4.49 -23.65
C LEU A 59 -2.89 3.93 -22.31
N VAL A 60 -3.53 2.77 -22.35
CA VAL A 60 -4.06 2.11 -21.15
C VAL A 60 -2.90 1.65 -20.25
N TYR A 61 -1.80 1.16 -20.84
CA TYR A 61 -0.61 0.73 -20.12
C TYR A 61 0.03 1.86 -19.29
N ILE A 62 0.04 3.10 -19.78
CA ILE A 62 0.55 4.26 -19.05
C ILE A 62 -0.48 4.78 -18.05
N LEU A 63 -1.78 4.79 -18.40
CA LEU A 63 -2.84 5.27 -17.51
C LEU A 63 -2.99 4.40 -16.25
N ALA A 64 -2.81 3.10 -16.36
CA ALA A 64 -2.99 2.17 -15.25
C ALA A 64 -2.13 2.53 -14.02
N PRO A 65 -0.80 2.61 -14.11
CA PRO A 65 0.03 3.00 -12.96
C PRO A 65 -0.19 4.47 -12.56
N MET A 66 -0.52 5.37 -13.50
CA MET A 66 -0.83 6.76 -13.18
C MET A 66 -2.05 6.88 -12.27
N ILE A 67 -3.12 6.14 -12.53
CA ILE A 67 -4.32 6.11 -11.68
C ILE A 67 -3.95 5.62 -10.27
N ALA A 68 -3.23 4.52 -10.16
CA ALA A 68 -2.84 3.97 -8.87
C ALA A 68 -2.00 4.96 -8.03
N VAL A 69 -0.99 5.58 -8.65
CA VAL A 69 -0.13 6.58 -7.99
C VAL A 69 -0.92 7.83 -7.61
N LEU A 70 -1.78 8.34 -8.50
CA LEU A 70 -2.59 9.52 -8.24
C LEU A 70 -3.54 9.30 -7.07
N CYS A 71 -4.24 8.16 -7.03
CA CYS A 71 -5.13 7.81 -5.93
C CYS A 71 -4.38 7.68 -4.61
N SER A 72 -3.20 7.06 -4.59
CA SER A 72 -2.39 6.95 -3.38
C SER A 72 -1.91 8.30 -2.86
N LEU A 73 -1.54 9.23 -3.74
CA LEU A 73 -1.16 10.60 -3.35
C LEU A 73 -2.35 11.41 -2.81
N LEU A 74 -3.54 11.24 -3.40
CA LEU A 74 -4.75 11.94 -2.95
C LEU A 74 -5.15 11.55 -1.53
N VAL A 75 -4.93 10.30 -1.12
CA VAL A 75 -5.18 9.85 0.26
C VAL A 75 -4.37 10.65 1.28
N TYR A 76 -3.11 11.00 0.97
CA TYR A 76 -2.28 11.77 1.90
C TYR A 76 -2.80 13.17 2.20
N ALA A 77 -3.65 13.74 1.35
CA ALA A 77 -4.21 15.07 1.56
C ALA A 77 -5.09 15.16 2.83
N VAL A 78 -5.65 14.03 3.25
CA VAL A 78 -6.66 13.96 4.31
C VAL A 78 -6.13 13.35 5.61
N ILE A 79 -4.86 12.88 5.61
CA ILE A 79 -4.24 12.26 6.80
C ILE A 79 -3.69 13.34 7.72
N PRO A 80 -4.14 13.43 8.99
CA PRO A 80 -3.54 14.34 9.97
C PRO A 80 -2.19 13.79 10.43
N PHE A 81 -1.11 14.52 10.18
CA PHE A 81 0.24 14.14 10.58
C PHE A 81 0.62 14.60 12.00
N GLY A 82 -0.17 15.49 12.60
CA GLY A 82 0.10 15.99 13.94
C GLY A 82 -0.81 17.16 14.32
N PRO A 83 -0.62 17.69 15.55
CA PRO A 83 -1.34 18.85 16.01
C PRO A 83 -0.95 20.10 15.22
N GLU A 84 -1.70 21.17 15.41
CA GLU A 84 -1.41 22.47 14.81
C GLU A 84 -0.02 22.96 15.22
N VAL A 85 0.78 23.39 14.25
CA VAL A 85 2.14 23.91 14.45
C VAL A 85 2.18 25.36 14.02
N SER A 86 2.75 26.24 14.85
CA SER A 86 3.00 27.63 14.48
C SER A 86 4.31 27.73 13.70
N ILE A 87 4.22 27.99 12.39
CA ILE A 87 5.36 28.22 11.53
C ILE A 87 5.38 29.71 11.16
N PHE A 88 6.43 30.44 11.54
CA PHE A 88 6.57 31.90 11.32
C PHE A 88 5.38 32.73 11.83
N GLY A 89 4.75 32.31 12.94
CA GLY A 89 3.62 33.03 13.53
C GLY A 89 2.24 32.73 12.91
N VAL A 90 2.18 31.86 11.92
CA VAL A 90 0.92 31.36 11.33
C VAL A 90 0.66 29.96 11.88
N VAL A 91 -0.50 29.77 12.51
CA VAL A 91 -0.95 28.44 12.97
C VAL A 91 -1.45 27.67 11.76
N THR A 92 -0.75 26.59 11.42
CA THR A 92 -1.09 25.72 10.29
C THR A 92 -1.35 24.30 10.79
N PRO A 93 -2.51 23.70 10.45
CA PRO A 93 -2.73 22.29 10.70
C PRO A 93 -1.77 21.46 9.82
N LEU A 94 -1.23 20.36 10.36
CA LEU A 94 -0.41 19.41 9.62
C LEU A 94 -1.28 18.45 8.79
N GLN A 95 -2.26 19.01 8.11
CA GLN A 95 -3.20 18.32 7.22
C GLN A 95 -3.53 19.26 6.07
N LEU A 96 -3.55 18.76 4.84
CA LEU A 96 -3.83 19.60 3.67
C LEU A 96 -5.29 20.03 3.62
N THR A 97 -6.19 19.11 3.95
CA THR A 97 -7.64 19.40 4.00
C THR A 97 -8.34 18.42 4.95
N ASP A 98 -9.38 18.89 5.61
CA ASP A 98 -10.26 18.07 6.43
C ASP A 98 -11.69 18.11 5.87
N PHE A 99 -12.24 16.93 5.63
CA PHE A 99 -13.61 16.77 5.17
C PHE A 99 -14.46 16.09 6.25
N PRO A 100 -15.74 16.44 6.39
CA PRO A 100 -16.64 15.73 7.29
C PRO A 100 -16.76 14.23 7.02
N VAL A 101 -16.42 13.80 5.79
CA VAL A 101 -16.46 12.42 5.30
C VAL A 101 -15.06 11.93 4.85
N ALA A 102 -14.02 12.36 5.54
CA ALA A 102 -12.63 12.12 5.16
C ALA A 102 -12.29 10.64 4.98
N VAL A 103 -12.76 9.77 5.87
CA VAL A 103 -12.48 8.33 5.77
C VAL A 103 -13.20 7.71 4.58
N LEU A 104 -14.42 8.14 4.25
CA LEU A 104 -15.12 7.68 3.04
C LEU A 104 -14.38 8.11 1.78
N TYR A 105 -13.79 9.31 1.77
CA TYR A 105 -12.93 9.76 0.67
C TYR A 105 -11.68 8.87 0.52
N ILE A 106 -11.04 8.46 1.61
CA ILE A 106 -9.89 7.53 1.58
C ILE A 106 -10.30 6.20 0.93
N LEU A 107 -11.42 5.60 1.36
CA LEU A 107 -11.94 4.37 0.79
C LEU A 107 -12.30 4.53 -0.69
N ALA A 108 -12.92 5.64 -1.08
CA ALA A 108 -13.23 5.90 -2.47
C ALA A 108 -11.97 6.02 -3.36
N CYS A 109 -10.93 6.68 -2.86
CA CYS A 109 -9.63 6.74 -3.56
C CYS A 109 -8.98 5.37 -3.68
N ALA A 110 -9.02 4.54 -2.64
CA ALA A 110 -8.52 3.18 -2.68
C ALA A 110 -9.24 2.37 -3.76
N SER A 111 -10.58 2.37 -3.76
CA SER A 111 -11.40 1.68 -4.75
C SER A 111 -11.11 2.12 -6.19
N VAL A 112 -10.88 3.41 -6.43
CA VAL A 112 -10.46 3.90 -7.76
C VAL A 112 -9.06 3.39 -8.10
N GLY A 113 -8.16 3.29 -7.13
CA GLY A 113 -6.81 2.74 -7.31
C GLY A 113 -6.81 1.30 -7.83
N VAL A 114 -7.79 0.49 -7.44
CA VAL A 114 -7.95 -0.91 -7.89
C VAL A 114 -8.14 -1.00 -9.41
N TYR A 115 -8.78 -0.01 -10.04
CA TYR A 115 -8.89 0.02 -11.51
C TYR A 115 -7.52 0.07 -12.19
N GLY A 116 -6.50 0.64 -11.56
CA GLY A 116 -5.13 0.61 -12.07
C GLY A 116 -4.62 -0.83 -12.26
N ILE A 117 -4.94 -1.74 -11.35
CA ILE A 117 -4.53 -3.16 -11.44
C ILE A 117 -5.25 -3.85 -12.61
N VAL A 118 -6.57 -3.66 -12.73
CA VAL A 118 -7.37 -4.26 -13.81
C VAL A 118 -6.91 -3.76 -15.17
N LEU A 119 -6.76 -2.44 -15.32
CA LEU A 119 -6.33 -1.81 -16.57
C LEU A 119 -4.91 -2.24 -16.97
N GLY A 120 -4.00 -2.40 -15.98
CA GLY A 120 -2.67 -2.93 -16.21
C GLY A 120 -2.70 -4.34 -16.78
N GLY A 121 -3.51 -5.23 -16.20
CA GLY A 121 -3.71 -6.59 -16.71
C GLY A 121 -4.33 -6.60 -18.11
N TRP A 122 -5.34 -5.77 -18.34
CA TRP A 122 -6.05 -5.70 -19.63
C TRP A 122 -5.17 -5.12 -20.75
N SER A 123 -4.40 -4.09 -20.45
CA SER A 123 -3.54 -3.40 -21.44
C SER A 123 -2.49 -4.30 -22.08
N SER A 124 -2.09 -5.38 -21.40
CA SER A 124 -1.05 -6.31 -21.89
C SER A 124 -1.48 -7.15 -23.10
N ASN A 125 -2.76 -7.13 -23.48
CA ASN A 125 -3.37 -7.91 -24.57
C ASN A 125 -3.01 -9.41 -24.55
N SER A 126 -2.90 -9.96 -23.32
CA SER A 126 -2.62 -11.38 -23.06
C SER A 126 -3.56 -11.90 -21.98
N THR A 127 -3.96 -13.17 -22.09
CA THR A 127 -4.92 -13.80 -21.16
C THR A 127 -4.35 -14.00 -19.76
N TYR A 128 -3.05 -14.33 -19.64
CA TYR A 128 -2.43 -14.58 -18.33
C TYR A 128 -2.36 -13.34 -17.44
N PRO A 129 -1.83 -12.19 -17.89
CA PRO A 129 -1.87 -10.96 -17.10
C PRO A 129 -3.28 -10.47 -16.79
N LEU A 130 -4.24 -10.68 -17.70
CA LEU A 130 -5.64 -10.33 -17.44
C LEU A 130 -6.22 -11.16 -16.28
N LEU A 131 -6.02 -12.48 -16.31
CA LEU A 131 -6.46 -13.37 -15.22
C LEU A 131 -5.78 -13.02 -13.90
N GLY A 132 -4.46 -12.73 -13.93
CA GLY A 132 -3.72 -12.28 -12.76
C GLY A 132 -4.28 -10.96 -12.20
N GLY A 133 -4.55 -9.99 -13.06
CA GLY A 133 -5.15 -8.70 -12.68
C GLY A 133 -6.54 -8.85 -12.06
N VAL A 134 -7.41 -9.67 -12.65
CA VAL A 134 -8.76 -9.94 -12.11
C VAL A 134 -8.68 -10.65 -10.75
N ARG A 135 -7.78 -11.62 -10.60
CA ARG A 135 -7.58 -12.33 -9.33
C ARG A 135 -7.08 -11.41 -8.23
N SER A 136 -6.08 -10.59 -8.51
CA SER A 136 -5.55 -9.59 -7.57
C SER A 136 -6.63 -8.59 -7.18
N THR A 137 -7.40 -8.09 -8.15
CA THR A 137 -8.51 -7.16 -7.91
C THR A 137 -9.58 -7.76 -7.02
N ALA A 138 -9.99 -9.00 -7.26
CA ALA A 138 -10.98 -9.69 -6.43
C ALA A 138 -10.51 -9.82 -4.97
N GLN A 139 -9.23 -10.08 -4.77
CA GLN A 139 -8.61 -10.13 -3.45
C GLN A 139 -8.66 -8.75 -2.76
N VAL A 140 -8.17 -7.70 -3.43
CA VAL A 140 -8.12 -6.34 -2.88
C VAL A 140 -9.53 -5.85 -2.51
N ILE A 141 -10.52 -5.99 -3.39
CA ILE A 141 -11.92 -5.60 -3.12
C ILE A 141 -12.47 -6.34 -1.88
N SER A 142 -12.17 -7.63 -1.73
CA SER A 142 -12.65 -8.41 -0.58
C SER A 142 -12.08 -7.87 0.73
N TYR A 143 -10.80 -7.54 0.78
CA TYR A 143 -10.16 -6.96 1.97
C TYR A 143 -10.57 -5.52 2.22
N GLU A 144 -10.79 -4.72 1.16
CA GLU A 144 -11.30 -3.35 1.27
C GLU A 144 -12.70 -3.32 1.93
N LEU A 145 -13.58 -4.23 1.55
CA LEU A 145 -14.90 -4.36 2.19
C LEU A 145 -14.79 -4.73 3.68
N ALA A 146 -13.92 -5.68 4.02
CA ALA A 146 -13.72 -6.07 5.42
C ALA A 146 -13.11 -4.91 6.24
N MET A 147 -12.17 -4.16 5.67
CA MET A 147 -11.56 -2.98 6.27
C MET A 147 -12.60 -1.87 6.46
N GLY A 148 -13.42 -1.58 5.45
CA GLY A 148 -14.49 -0.60 5.52
C GLY A 148 -15.51 -0.94 6.62
N LEU A 149 -15.93 -2.19 6.71
CA LEU A 149 -16.85 -2.63 7.77
C LEU A 149 -16.23 -2.53 9.16
N SER A 150 -14.95 -2.81 9.32
CA SER A 150 -14.26 -2.62 10.61
C SER A 150 -14.22 -1.16 11.04
N LEU A 151 -14.07 -0.23 10.09
CA LEU A 151 -14.08 1.22 10.34
C LEU A 151 -15.45 1.76 10.73
N VAL A 152 -16.55 1.10 10.33
CA VAL A 152 -17.90 1.50 10.75
C VAL A 152 -18.03 1.51 12.28
N SER A 153 -17.40 0.56 12.98
CA SER A 153 -17.41 0.53 14.44
C SER A 153 -16.72 1.75 15.05
N VAL A 154 -15.68 2.27 14.40
CA VAL A 154 -14.97 3.50 14.80
C VAL A 154 -15.88 4.72 14.58
N PHE A 155 -16.62 4.78 13.47
CA PHE A 155 -17.57 5.88 13.19
C PHE A 155 -18.72 5.94 14.18
N ILE A 156 -19.22 4.78 14.61
CA ILE A 156 -20.28 4.70 15.63
C ILE A 156 -19.76 5.26 16.97
N MET A 157 -18.52 4.98 17.33
CA MET A 157 -17.92 5.50 18.56
C MET A 157 -17.59 6.99 18.48
N ALA A 158 -17.08 7.45 17.33
CA ALA A 158 -16.67 8.85 17.12
C ALA A 158 -17.85 9.78 16.86
N GLY A 159 -18.96 9.26 16.31
CA GLY A 159 -20.05 10.08 15.79
C GLY A 159 -19.66 10.93 14.57
N SER A 160 -18.50 10.69 13.98
CA SER A 160 -17.94 11.45 12.86
C SER A 160 -17.10 10.57 11.93
N MET A 161 -16.96 10.97 10.66
CA MET A 161 -16.07 10.37 9.68
C MET A 161 -14.86 11.27 9.35
N SER A 162 -14.72 12.42 10.02
CA SER A 162 -13.54 13.29 9.89
C SER A 162 -12.35 12.66 10.60
N THR A 163 -11.20 12.62 9.92
CA THR A 163 -9.97 12.03 10.49
C THR A 163 -9.45 12.82 11.70
N SER A 164 -9.54 14.14 11.68
CA SER A 164 -9.11 14.99 12.79
C SER A 164 -10.00 14.76 14.01
N GLN A 165 -11.32 14.76 13.85
CA GLN A 165 -12.28 14.55 14.96
C GLN A 165 -12.16 13.15 15.57
N ILE A 166 -11.88 12.11 14.75
CA ILE A 166 -11.63 10.76 15.26
C ILE A 166 -10.37 10.73 16.12
N VAL A 167 -9.29 11.42 15.73
CA VAL A 167 -8.05 11.52 16.51
C VAL A 167 -8.29 12.27 17.81
N ASP A 168 -8.96 13.42 17.76
CA ASP A 168 -9.23 14.26 18.93
C ASP A 168 -10.13 13.57 19.97
N SER A 169 -11.06 12.74 19.53
CA SER A 169 -11.94 11.99 20.42
C SER A 169 -11.25 10.88 21.20
N GLN A 170 -10.02 10.48 20.81
CA GLN A 170 -9.23 9.44 21.47
C GLN A 170 -8.23 9.96 22.51
N THR A 171 -8.36 11.20 22.98
CA THR A 171 -7.40 11.81 23.93
C THR A 171 -7.32 11.11 25.27
N SER A 172 -8.40 10.47 25.74
CA SER A 172 -8.45 9.81 27.06
C SER A 172 -8.09 8.33 27.00
N VAL A 173 -8.62 7.60 26.03
CA VAL A 173 -8.38 6.15 25.84
C VAL A 173 -8.29 5.83 24.35
N TRP A 174 -7.31 5.08 23.99
CA TRP A 174 -7.17 4.59 22.61
C TRP A 174 -8.23 3.52 22.31
N TRP A 175 -8.99 3.70 21.26
CA TRP A 175 -10.13 2.85 20.93
C TRP A 175 -9.79 1.44 20.42
N PHE A 176 -8.52 1.15 20.17
CA PHE A 176 -8.14 -0.21 19.83
C PHE A 176 -8.44 -1.23 20.94
N LEU A 177 -8.47 -0.80 22.21
CA LEU A 177 -8.82 -1.67 23.35
C LEU A 177 -10.32 -2.04 23.36
N PRO A 178 -11.27 -1.08 23.36
CA PRO A 178 -12.70 -1.41 23.35
C PRO A 178 -13.16 -2.01 22.02
N LEU A 179 -12.51 -1.68 20.90
CA LEU A 179 -12.81 -2.20 19.57
C LEU A 179 -11.82 -3.27 19.09
N LEU A 180 -11.25 -4.04 20.02
CA LEU A 180 -10.23 -5.05 19.71
C LEU A 180 -10.61 -6.02 18.58
N PRO A 181 -11.85 -6.56 18.49
CA PRO A 181 -12.23 -7.41 17.35
C PRO A 181 -12.16 -6.67 16.01
N ALA A 182 -12.66 -5.43 15.94
CA ALA A 182 -12.61 -4.61 14.73
C ALA A 182 -11.17 -4.25 14.37
N PHE A 183 -10.33 -3.97 15.34
CA PHE A 183 -8.90 -3.71 15.15
C PHE A 183 -8.18 -4.93 14.55
N VAL A 184 -8.45 -6.14 15.05
CA VAL A 184 -7.84 -7.37 14.51
C VAL A 184 -8.28 -7.59 13.06
N ILE A 185 -9.57 -7.42 12.74
CA ILE A 185 -10.08 -7.52 11.36
C ILE A 185 -9.40 -6.49 10.47
N TYR A 186 -9.27 -5.24 10.94
CA TYR A 186 -8.60 -4.17 10.20
C TYR A 186 -7.14 -4.52 9.88
N VAL A 187 -6.38 -4.99 10.86
CA VAL A 187 -4.97 -5.37 10.67
C VAL A 187 -4.83 -6.52 9.67
N ILE A 188 -5.67 -7.55 9.76
CA ILE A 188 -5.66 -8.67 8.81
C ILE A 188 -5.97 -8.16 7.41
N SER A 189 -7.00 -7.33 7.25
CA SER A 189 -7.42 -6.76 5.96
C SER A 189 -6.34 -5.86 5.36
N MET A 190 -5.66 -5.05 6.17
CA MET A 190 -4.56 -4.19 5.74
C MET A 190 -3.39 -5.02 5.18
N VAL A 191 -3.03 -6.14 5.80
CA VAL A 191 -1.98 -7.03 5.29
C VAL A 191 -2.43 -7.69 3.98
N GLY A 192 -3.71 -8.07 3.88
CA GLY A 192 -4.29 -8.65 2.66
C GLY A 192 -4.34 -7.68 1.48
N GLU A 193 -4.67 -6.41 1.74
CA GLU A 193 -4.72 -5.35 0.73
C GLU A 193 -3.34 -5.03 0.15
N THR A 194 -2.29 -5.10 0.96
CA THR A 194 -0.92 -4.86 0.52
C THR A 194 -0.30 -6.05 -0.23
N ASN A 195 -1.03 -7.13 -0.48
CA ASN A 195 -0.55 -8.35 -1.13
C ASN A 195 0.76 -8.88 -0.53
N ARG A 196 0.89 -8.82 0.81
CA ARG A 196 2.06 -9.33 1.53
C ARG A 196 1.81 -10.72 2.09
N LEU A 197 2.87 -11.46 2.32
CA LEU A 197 2.81 -12.74 3.02
C LEU A 197 2.04 -12.61 4.35
N PRO A 198 1.07 -13.49 4.63
CA PRO A 198 0.71 -14.76 3.99
C PRO A 198 -0.31 -14.66 2.83
N PHE A 199 -0.76 -13.46 2.42
CA PHE A 199 -1.82 -13.24 1.43
C PHE A 199 -1.27 -12.94 0.01
N ASP A 200 -0.06 -13.39 -0.30
CA ASP A 200 0.65 -13.18 -1.56
C ASP A 200 0.34 -14.28 -2.59
N LEU A 201 -0.95 -14.49 -2.86
CA LEU A 201 -1.39 -15.51 -3.81
C LEU A 201 -1.01 -15.22 -5.28
N PRO A 202 -0.99 -13.96 -5.77
CA PRO A 202 -0.62 -13.68 -7.16
C PRO A 202 0.85 -13.91 -7.48
N GLU A 203 1.76 -13.64 -6.53
CA GLU A 203 3.22 -13.79 -6.73
C GLU A 203 3.70 -15.24 -6.50
N ALA A 204 3.07 -15.97 -5.59
CA ALA A 204 3.46 -17.34 -5.26
C ALA A 204 3.39 -18.28 -6.48
N GLU A 205 2.42 -18.11 -7.38
CA GLU A 205 2.31 -18.93 -8.60
C GLU A 205 3.37 -18.59 -9.65
N ALA A 206 3.75 -17.32 -9.78
CA ALA A 206 4.80 -16.90 -10.70
C ALA A 206 6.16 -17.48 -10.29
N SER A 207 6.47 -17.53 -9.00
CA SER A 207 7.71 -18.12 -8.48
C SER A 207 7.74 -19.64 -8.60
N SER A 208 6.61 -20.33 -8.43
CA SER A 208 6.53 -21.79 -8.54
C SER A 208 6.68 -22.25 -9.99
N SER A 209 6.15 -21.51 -10.96
CA SER A 209 6.30 -21.84 -12.39
C SER A 209 7.73 -21.61 -12.93
N ALA A 210 8.46 -20.67 -12.34
CA ALA A 210 9.88 -20.43 -12.66
C ALA A 210 10.82 -21.48 -12.06
N ALA A 211 10.40 -22.15 -10.98
CA ALA A 211 11.19 -23.17 -10.29
C ALA A 211 11.08 -24.57 -10.91
N THR A 212 10.17 -24.81 -11.86
CA THR A 212 10.12 -26.08 -12.60
C THR A 212 11.25 -26.10 -13.66
N PRO A 213 12.29 -26.93 -13.49
CA PRO A 213 13.31 -27.07 -14.52
C PRO A 213 12.63 -27.59 -15.80
N PRO A 214 13.08 -27.15 -16.99
CA PRO A 214 12.56 -27.67 -18.25
C PRO A 214 12.83 -29.20 -18.27
N SER A 215 11.76 -29.96 -18.00
CA SER A 215 11.83 -31.42 -18.13
C SER A 215 12.24 -31.74 -19.55
N THR A 216 13.47 -32.18 -19.70
CA THR A 216 14.00 -33.01 -20.80
C THR A 216 12.92 -33.48 -21.77
N ARG A 217 12.72 -32.73 -22.85
CA ARG A 217 12.16 -33.31 -24.08
C ARG A 217 13.22 -34.23 -24.64
N ARG A 218 13.04 -35.54 -24.48
CA ARG A 218 13.57 -36.56 -25.35
C ARG A 218 12.61 -36.77 -26.50
#